data_62c02b21b21ffaadfd1decf28f8b8f40
#
_entry.id   62c02b21b21ffaadfd1decf28f8b8f40
#
_cell.length_a   1.000
_cell.length_b   1.000
_cell.length_c   1.000
_cell.angle_alpha   90.00
_cell.angle_beta   90.00
_cell.angle_gamma   90.00
#
_symmetry.space_group_name_H-M   'P 1'
#
loop_
_entity.id
_entity.type
_entity.pdbx_description
1 polymer ?
#
loop_
_entity_poly.entity_id
_entity_poly.type
_entity_poly.pdbx_seq_one_letter_code
_entity_poly.pdbx_strand_id
1 'polypeptide(L)'
;MEFGIFNSLYVPHQVADLDPENIEHNRLMDEVVWTQAADRSGFKYTWATEHHFLEEYSHLSANESFLAYLAGVTENIHLGSGIMNITPPVNHPARVAERVAMIDHLSQGRFEFGMGRGSSSTEQKGFGIDDPELTKLMFDEVLAELPKMWADGRYSYDGTYF
;
A
#
# COMPACT_ATOMS: atom_id res chain seq x y z
N MET A 1 -4.36 12.23 22.20
CA MET A 1 -3.33 11.37 21.57
C MET A 1 -4.09 10.39 20.68
N GLU A 2 -3.65 10.18 19.45
CA GLU A 2 -4.25 9.21 18.53
C GLU A 2 -3.28 8.05 18.34
N PHE A 3 -3.82 6.85 18.28
CA PHE A 3 -3.04 5.62 18.11
C PHE A 3 -3.35 4.97 16.75
N GLY A 4 -2.36 4.30 16.22
CA GLY A 4 -2.50 3.45 15.04
C GLY A 4 -1.75 2.14 15.20
N ILE A 5 -2.07 1.19 14.32
CA ILE A 5 -1.31 -0.05 14.15
C ILE A 5 -0.65 -0.05 12.77
N PHE A 6 0.35 -0.89 12.61
CA PHE A 6 1.14 -0.99 11.38
C PHE A 6 1.22 -2.46 10.94
N ASN A 7 0.64 -2.76 9.79
CA ASN A 7 0.57 -4.10 9.23
C ASN A 7 1.69 -4.27 8.20
N SER A 8 2.58 -5.21 8.43
CA SER A 8 3.70 -5.52 7.53
C SER A 8 3.66 -6.93 6.98
N LEU A 9 2.79 -7.78 7.48
CA LEU A 9 2.70 -9.21 7.15
C LEU A 9 4.08 -9.88 7.22
N TYR A 10 4.66 -9.87 8.43
CA TYR A 10 5.95 -10.49 8.69
C TYR A 10 5.79 -12.01 8.86
N VAL A 11 6.50 -12.78 8.04
CA VAL A 11 6.49 -14.25 8.04
C VAL A 11 7.92 -14.76 8.22
N PRO A 12 8.39 -14.96 9.47
CA PRO A 12 9.75 -15.44 9.71
C PRO A 12 9.95 -16.88 9.23
N HIS A 13 11.11 -17.19 8.66
CA HIS A 13 11.44 -18.54 8.15
C HIS A 13 11.20 -19.64 9.18
N GLN A 14 11.58 -19.41 10.44
CA GLN A 14 11.39 -20.38 11.53
C GLN A 14 9.94 -20.78 11.76
N VAL A 15 8.99 -19.89 11.44
CA VAL A 15 7.55 -20.17 11.55
C VAL A 15 7.03 -20.72 10.22
N ALA A 16 7.53 -20.22 9.10
CA ALA A 16 7.19 -20.71 7.77
C ALA A 16 7.50 -22.20 7.60
N ASP A 17 8.63 -22.66 8.15
CA ASP A 17 9.04 -24.07 8.12
C ASP A 17 8.09 -25.01 8.89
N LEU A 18 7.30 -24.48 9.84
CA LEU A 18 6.37 -25.28 10.65
C LEU A 18 5.02 -25.54 9.95
N ASP A 19 4.59 -24.63 9.10
CA ASP A 19 3.32 -24.74 8.34
C ASP A 19 3.44 -24.03 6.99
N PRO A 20 4.27 -24.56 6.07
CA PRO A 20 4.59 -23.89 4.81
C PRO A 20 3.37 -23.68 3.90
N GLU A 21 2.31 -24.45 4.10
CA GLU A 21 1.10 -24.37 3.25
C GLU A 21 0.13 -23.27 3.68
N ASN A 22 0.09 -22.94 4.98
CA ASN A 22 -0.96 -22.05 5.52
C ASN A 22 -0.43 -20.83 6.24
N ILE A 23 0.86 -20.76 6.55
CA ILE A 23 1.39 -19.71 7.42
C ILE A 23 1.13 -18.28 6.89
N GLU A 24 1.31 -18.06 5.60
CA GLU A 24 1.08 -16.75 5.00
C GLU A 24 -0.41 -16.35 5.10
N HIS A 25 -1.31 -17.27 4.79
CA HIS A 25 -2.75 -17.06 4.95
C HIS A 25 -3.11 -16.77 6.41
N ASN A 26 -2.61 -17.58 7.35
CA ASN A 26 -2.91 -17.42 8.76
C ASN A 26 -2.41 -16.07 9.29
N ARG A 27 -1.18 -15.68 8.91
CA ARG A 27 -0.62 -14.38 9.30
C ARG A 27 -1.41 -13.20 8.69
N LEU A 28 -1.84 -13.32 7.44
CA LEU A 28 -2.70 -12.30 6.83
C LEU A 28 -4.03 -12.15 7.58
N MET A 29 -4.65 -13.27 7.95
CA MET A 29 -5.90 -13.25 8.71
C MET A 29 -5.71 -12.74 10.15
N ASP A 30 -4.56 -13.00 10.78
CA ASP A 30 -4.21 -12.40 12.07
C ASP A 30 -4.20 -10.86 11.99
N GLU A 31 -3.58 -10.28 10.94
CA GLU A 31 -3.56 -8.83 10.76
C GLU A 31 -4.96 -8.24 10.53
N VAL A 32 -5.85 -8.97 9.89
CA VAL A 32 -7.27 -8.60 9.79
C VAL A 32 -7.93 -8.58 11.18
N VAL A 33 -7.74 -9.63 11.97
CA VAL A 33 -8.31 -9.76 13.32
C VAL A 33 -7.77 -8.66 14.24
N TRP A 34 -6.48 -8.35 14.17
CA TRP A 34 -5.87 -7.27 14.96
C TRP A 34 -6.41 -5.91 14.54
N THR A 35 -6.59 -5.67 13.24
CA THR A 35 -7.18 -4.41 12.76
C THR A 35 -8.62 -4.24 13.22
N GLN A 36 -9.44 -5.30 13.17
CA GLN A 36 -10.80 -5.27 13.71
C GLN A 36 -10.82 -5.04 15.23
N ALA A 37 -9.87 -5.61 15.97
CA ALA A 37 -9.74 -5.38 17.40
C ALA A 37 -9.33 -3.93 17.69
N ALA A 38 -8.41 -3.37 16.92
CA ALA A 38 -8.00 -1.97 17.01
C ALA A 38 -9.17 -1.01 16.72
N ASP A 39 -9.96 -1.29 15.67
CA ASP A 39 -11.15 -0.51 15.33
C ASP A 39 -12.15 -0.46 16.51
N ARG A 40 -12.50 -1.63 17.07
CA ARG A 40 -13.39 -1.71 18.23
C ARG A 40 -12.82 -1.06 19.49
N SER A 41 -11.49 -0.95 19.59
CA SER A 41 -10.79 -0.36 20.73
C SER A 41 -10.56 1.15 20.58
N GLY A 42 -11.03 1.77 19.49
CA GLY A 42 -10.92 3.20 19.26
C GLY A 42 -9.56 3.67 18.76
N PHE A 43 -8.75 2.78 18.18
CA PHE A 43 -7.57 3.19 17.42
C PHE A 43 -7.99 4.01 16.21
N LYS A 44 -7.25 5.07 15.92
CA LYS A 44 -7.60 5.99 14.84
C LYS A 44 -7.15 5.51 13.47
N TYR A 45 -6.00 4.84 13.39
CA TYR A 45 -5.37 4.48 12.13
C TYR A 45 -4.91 3.02 12.08
N THR A 46 -4.98 2.42 10.90
CA THR A 46 -4.21 1.24 10.53
C THR A 46 -3.43 1.54 9.25
N TRP A 47 -2.16 1.18 9.21
CA TRP A 47 -1.28 1.42 8.07
C TRP A 47 -0.81 0.10 7.50
N ALA A 48 -0.87 -0.07 6.19
CA ALA A 48 -0.40 -1.25 5.48
C ALA A 48 0.80 -0.93 4.59
N THR A 49 1.88 -1.70 4.71
CA THR A 49 3.07 -1.56 3.85
C THR A 49 2.80 -2.01 2.42
N GLU A 50 3.65 -1.63 1.49
CA GLU A 50 3.78 -2.25 0.17
C GLU A 50 5.24 -2.68 -0.02
N HIS A 51 5.47 -3.98 -0.16
CA HIS A 51 6.80 -4.54 -0.41
C HIS A 51 6.75 -5.69 -1.42
N HIS A 52 7.84 -5.84 -2.16
CA HIS A 52 7.94 -6.81 -3.25
C HIS A 52 9.28 -7.54 -3.20
N PHE A 53 9.28 -8.82 -3.61
CA PHE A 53 10.50 -9.65 -3.75
C PHE A 53 11.29 -9.82 -2.44
N LEU A 54 10.67 -9.64 -1.29
CA LEU A 54 11.27 -9.85 0.02
C LEU A 54 10.85 -11.21 0.59
N GLU A 55 11.72 -11.83 1.39
CA GLU A 55 11.47 -13.19 1.88
C GLU A 55 10.63 -13.18 3.16
N GLU A 56 11.16 -12.66 4.27
CA GLU A 56 10.46 -12.69 5.58
C GLU A 56 9.71 -11.38 5.86
N TYR A 57 10.38 -10.28 5.59
CA TYR A 57 9.84 -8.96 5.86
C TYR A 57 8.93 -8.54 4.74
N SER A 58 7.68 -8.46 5.13
CA SER A 58 6.55 -7.96 4.37
C SER A 58 6.16 -8.78 3.13
N HIS A 59 5.25 -9.71 3.35
CA HIS A 59 4.54 -10.40 2.28
C HIS A 59 3.36 -9.58 1.73
N LEU A 60 3.19 -8.33 2.20
CA LEU A 60 2.08 -7.46 1.80
C LEU A 60 2.46 -6.70 0.51
N SER A 61 2.27 -7.36 -0.63
CA SER A 61 2.62 -6.83 -1.95
C SER A 61 1.49 -6.10 -2.66
N ALA A 62 0.24 -6.31 -2.24
CA ALA A 62 -0.96 -5.69 -2.78
C ALA A 62 -1.76 -5.05 -1.64
N ASN A 63 -1.18 -4.01 -1.05
CA ASN A 63 -1.78 -3.34 0.11
C ASN A 63 -3.15 -2.74 -0.20
N GLU A 64 -3.40 -2.32 -1.44
CA GLU A 64 -4.70 -1.83 -1.86
C GLU A 64 -5.80 -2.89 -1.76
N SER A 65 -5.48 -4.15 -2.05
CA SER A 65 -6.44 -5.27 -1.91
C SER A 65 -6.73 -5.56 -0.45
N PHE A 66 -5.70 -5.53 0.40
CA PHE A 66 -5.83 -5.70 1.84
C PHE A 66 -6.66 -4.57 2.46
N LEU A 67 -6.35 -3.32 2.13
CA LEU A 67 -7.07 -2.14 2.62
C LEU A 67 -8.53 -2.12 2.15
N ALA A 68 -8.81 -2.54 0.92
CA ALA A 68 -10.17 -2.67 0.41
C ALA A 68 -10.96 -3.75 1.18
N TYR A 69 -10.31 -4.88 1.53
CA TYR A 69 -10.93 -5.89 2.38
C TYR A 69 -11.21 -5.35 3.79
N LEU A 70 -10.24 -4.65 4.40
CA LEU A 70 -10.42 -4.01 5.71
C LEU A 70 -11.55 -2.98 5.70
N ALA A 71 -11.73 -2.24 4.61
CA ALA A 71 -12.83 -1.29 4.48
C ALA A 71 -14.20 -1.94 4.65
N GLY A 72 -14.36 -3.20 4.21
CA GLY A 72 -15.59 -3.97 4.33
C GLY A 72 -15.82 -4.62 5.69
N VAL A 73 -14.80 -4.72 6.54
CA VAL A 73 -14.84 -5.45 7.82
C VAL A 73 -14.53 -4.57 9.04
N THR A 74 -14.39 -3.26 8.85
CA THR A 74 -14.17 -2.24 9.88
C THR A 74 -15.13 -1.06 9.71
N GLU A 75 -15.38 -0.29 10.77
CA GLU A 75 -16.38 0.78 10.77
C GLU A 75 -15.79 2.18 10.96
N ASN A 76 -14.79 2.35 11.82
CA ASN A 76 -14.33 3.67 12.28
C ASN A 76 -12.85 3.95 11.98
N ILE A 77 -12.01 2.92 12.00
CA ILE A 77 -10.56 3.06 11.84
C ILE A 77 -10.24 3.57 10.43
N HIS A 78 -9.35 4.56 10.34
CA HIS A 78 -8.82 5.03 9.07
C HIS A 78 -7.80 4.04 8.51
N LEU A 79 -7.83 3.88 7.20
CA LEU A 79 -7.08 2.85 6.47
C LEU A 79 -6.00 3.53 5.64
N GLY A 80 -4.75 3.37 6.02
CA GLY A 80 -3.64 4.08 5.39
C GLY A 80 -2.72 3.18 4.57
N SER A 81 -2.28 3.64 3.42
CA SER A 81 -1.13 3.03 2.75
C SER A 81 0.18 3.57 3.35
N GLY A 82 1.00 2.69 3.86
CA GLY A 82 2.27 3.06 4.48
C GLY A 82 3.50 2.41 3.84
N ILE A 83 3.74 2.62 2.60
CA ILE A 83 3.24 3.52 1.56
C ILE A 83 2.64 2.73 0.38
N MET A 84 2.05 3.43 -0.61
CA MET A 84 1.85 2.92 -1.97
C MET A 84 2.96 3.48 -2.86
N ASN A 85 3.67 2.63 -3.58
CA ASN A 85 4.71 3.06 -4.50
C ASN A 85 4.08 3.65 -5.77
N ILE A 86 4.32 4.94 -6.02
CA ILE A 86 3.73 5.65 -7.16
C ILE A 86 4.67 5.80 -8.36
N THR A 87 5.86 5.17 -8.34
CA THR A 87 6.78 5.22 -9.49
C THR A 87 6.24 4.39 -10.65
N PRO A 88 6.26 4.90 -11.89
CA PRO A 88 5.63 4.27 -13.06
C PRO A 88 6.04 2.82 -13.35
N PRO A 89 7.30 2.38 -13.14
CA PRO A 89 7.67 0.99 -13.34
C PRO A 89 7.01 0.00 -12.36
N VAL A 90 6.61 0.49 -11.16
CA VAL A 90 5.94 -0.32 -10.14
C VAL A 90 4.42 -0.20 -10.29
N ASN A 91 3.93 1.03 -10.34
CA ASN A 91 2.51 1.31 -10.46
C ASN A 91 2.27 2.46 -11.45
N HIS A 92 1.56 2.19 -12.53
CA HIS A 92 1.18 3.24 -13.48
C HIS A 92 0.31 4.29 -12.78
N PRO A 93 0.63 5.61 -12.88
CA PRO A 93 -0.05 6.67 -12.11
C PRO A 93 -1.58 6.70 -12.27
N ALA A 94 -2.09 6.47 -13.49
CA ALA A 94 -3.54 6.37 -13.70
C ALA A 94 -4.17 5.23 -12.90
N ARG A 95 -3.47 4.07 -12.77
CA ARG A 95 -3.95 2.95 -11.96
C ARG A 95 -3.89 3.26 -10.47
N VAL A 96 -2.89 4.01 -10.03
CA VAL A 96 -2.82 4.52 -8.64
C VAL A 96 -4.03 5.40 -8.36
N ALA A 97 -4.31 6.39 -9.23
CA ALA A 97 -5.45 7.28 -9.06
C ALA A 97 -6.80 6.54 -8.99
N GLU A 98 -7.02 5.54 -9.86
CA GLU A 98 -8.23 4.71 -9.85
C GLU A 98 -8.38 3.89 -8.57
N ARG A 99 -7.30 3.23 -8.11
CA ARG A 99 -7.31 2.40 -6.90
C ARG A 99 -7.56 3.24 -5.65
N VAL A 100 -6.88 4.38 -5.54
CA VAL A 100 -7.05 5.32 -4.42
C VAL A 100 -8.51 5.77 -4.32
N ALA A 101 -9.09 6.24 -5.42
CA ALA A 101 -10.49 6.65 -5.46
C ALA A 101 -11.44 5.49 -5.11
N MET A 102 -11.16 4.27 -5.57
CA MET A 102 -11.98 3.10 -5.28
C MET A 102 -11.94 2.75 -3.78
N ILE A 103 -10.75 2.75 -3.15
CA ILE A 103 -10.63 2.47 -1.72
C ILE A 103 -11.32 3.57 -0.89
N ASP A 104 -11.18 4.81 -1.30
CA ASP A 104 -11.83 5.93 -0.61
C ASP A 104 -13.36 5.77 -0.63
N HIS A 105 -13.95 5.42 -1.76
CA HIS A 105 -15.38 5.09 -1.85
C HIS A 105 -15.76 3.89 -0.99
N LEU A 106 -15.02 2.78 -1.07
CA LEU A 106 -15.30 1.57 -0.30
C LEU A 106 -15.19 1.81 1.21
N SER A 107 -14.26 2.65 1.63
CA SER A 107 -14.05 2.99 3.04
C SER A 107 -14.95 4.14 3.52
N GLN A 108 -15.74 4.75 2.65
CA GLN A 108 -16.60 5.90 2.95
C GLN A 108 -15.80 7.11 3.48
N GLY A 109 -14.68 7.42 2.82
CA GLY A 109 -13.81 8.56 3.17
C GLY A 109 -12.86 8.31 4.34
N ARG A 110 -12.63 7.05 4.72
CA ARG A 110 -11.65 6.68 5.77
C ARG A 110 -10.26 6.36 5.23
N PHE A 111 -10.03 6.51 3.93
CA PHE A 111 -8.74 6.19 3.34
C PHE A 111 -7.72 7.32 3.53
N GLU A 112 -6.53 6.95 3.96
CA GLU A 112 -5.38 7.84 4.13
C GLU A 112 -4.29 7.44 3.12
N PHE A 113 -4.13 8.25 2.09
CA PHE A 113 -3.19 7.93 1.02
C PHE A 113 -1.77 8.36 1.35
N GLY A 114 -0.97 7.42 1.84
CA GLY A 114 0.48 7.58 1.96
C GLY A 114 1.18 7.05 0.71
N MET A 115 2.05 7.86 0.12
CA MET A 115 2.74 7.54 -1.12
C MET A 115 4.26 7.59 -0.98
N GLY A 116 4.95 6.84 -1.81
CA GLY A 116 6.41 6.79 -1.80
C GLY A 116 6.99 6.30 -3.13
N ARG A 117 8.31 6.19 -3.16
CA ARG A 117 9.08 5.75 -4.34
C ARG A 117 9.78 4.40 -4.17
N GLY A 118 9.58 3.76 -3.01
CA GLY A 118 10.37 2.60 -2.61
C GLY A 118 11.82 2.96 -2.27
N SER A 119 12.44 2.15 -1.42
CA SER A 119 13.83 2.37 -0.99
C SER A 119 14.68 1.11 -1.09
N SER A 120 14.07 -0.06 -1.25
CA SER A 120 14.76 -1.34 -1.32
C SER A 120 15.41 -1.54 -2.69
N SER A 121 16.71 -1.80 -2.69
CA SER A 121 17.43 -2.14 -3.93
C SER A 121 16.97 -3.45 -4.55
N THR A 122 16.46 -4.38 -3.75
CA THR A 122 15.86 -5.63 -4.24
C THR A 122 14.60 -5.35 -5.04
N GLU A 123 13.71 -4.51 -4.51
CA GLU A 123 12.47 -4.14 -5.17
C GLU A 123 12.73 -3.34 -6.45
N GLN A 124 13.63 -2.36 -6.39
CA GLN A 124 14.00 -1.56 -7.55
C GLN A 124 14.53 -2.44 -8.69
N LYS A 125 15.46 -3.35 -8.40
CA LYS A 125 15.97 -4.32 -9.40
C LYS A 125 14.89 -5.26 -9.91
N GLY A 126 13.99 -5.72 -9.03
CA GLY A 126 12.88 -6.58 -9.41
C GLY A 126 11.94 -5.94 -10.43
N PHE A 127 11.76 -4.61 -10.34
CA PHE A 127 10.98 -3.82 -11.29
C PHE A 127 11.80 -3.20 -12.44
N GLY A 128 13.07 -3.60 -12.60
CA GLY A 128 13.93 -3.13 -13.69
C GLY A 128 14.41 -1.69 -13.52
N ILE A 129 14.47 -1.19 -12.30
CA ILE A 129 15.00 0.14 -11.99
C ILE A 129 16.50 0.00 -11.64
N ASP A 130 17.36 0.27 -12.62
CA ASP A 130 18.81 0.14 -12.46
C ASP A 130 19.44 1.34 -11.72
N ASP A 131 18.87 2.53 -11.88
CA ASP A 131 19.34 3.75 -11.21
C ASP A 131 18.33 4.24 -10.16
N PRO A 132 18.64 4.07 -8.86
CA PRO A 132 17.76 4.50 -7.76
C PRO A 132 17.46 6.01 -7.76
N GLU A 133 18.34 6.86 -8.32
CA GLU A 133 18.10 8.31 -8.36
C GLU A 133 16.94 8.67 -9.31
N LEU A 134 16.69 7.87 -10.34
CA LEU A 134 15.53 8.06 -11.22
C LEU A 134 14.20 7.96 -10.47
N THR A 135 14.14 7.18 -9.39
CA THR A 135 12.91 7.05 -8.61
C THR A 135 12.46 8.37 -7.98
N LYS A 136 13.38 9.27 -7.67
CA LYS A 136 13.05 10.63 -7.20
C LYS A 136 12.37 11.45 -8.28
N LEU A 137 12.95 11.45 -9.47
CA LEU A 137 12.42 12.22 -10.59
C LEU A 137 11.05 11.69 -11.01
N MET A 138 10.90 10.37 -11.07
CA MET A 138 9.62 9.71 -11.33
C MET A 138 8.58 10.07 -10.27
N PHE A 139 8.96 9.99 -9.00
CA PHE A 139 8.08 10.33 -7.88
C PHE A 139 7.62 11.79 -7.95
N ASP A 140 8.55 12.72 -8.17
CA ASP A 140 8.25 14.16 -8.23
C ASP A 140 7.30 14.49 -9.39
N GLU A 141 7.50 13.87 -10.56
CA GLU A 141 6.62 14.03 -11.71
C GLU A 141 5.21 13.50 -11.42
N VAL A 142 5.09 12.28 -10.90
CA VAL A 142 3.80 11.68 -10.57
C VAL A 142 3.09 12.44 -9.46
N LEU A 143 3.81 12.85 -8.41
CA LEU A 143 3.25 13.60 -7.28
C LEU A 143 2.59 14.91 -7.73
N ALA A 144 3.20 15.60 -8.72
CA ALA A 144 2.67 16.84 -9.27
C ALA A 144 1.40 16.63 -10.11
N GLU A 145 1.21 15.43 -10.68
CA GLU A 145 0.12 15.12 -11.62
C GLU A 145 -1.06 14.39 -10.98
N LEU A 146 -0.83 13.54 -9.96
CA LEU A 146 -1.89 12.75 -9.32
C LEU A 146 -3.12 13.56 -8.90
N PRO A 147 -3.00 14.72 -8.21
CA PRO A 147 -4.18 15.49 -7.81
C PRO A 147 -5.01 15.99 -9.00
N LYS A 148 -4.38 16.19 -10.15
CA LYS A 148 -5.06 16.64 -11.37
C LYS A 148 -5.92 15.54 -12.00
N MET A 149 -5.59 14.26 -11.75
CA MET A 149 -6.37 13.12 -12.22
C MET A 149 -7.73 12.99 -11.53
N TRP A 150 -7.86 13.56 -10.32
CA TRP A 150 -9.13 13.60 -9.57
C TRP A 150 -9.90 14.90 -9.74
N ALA A 151 -9.34 15.89 -10.46
CA ALA A 151 -10.04 17.11 -10.76
C ALA A 151 -11.12 16.89 -11.81
N ASP A 152 -12.10 17.80 -11.86
CA ASP A 152 -13.17 17.77 -12.87
C ASP A 152 -12.61 17.94 -14.27
N GLY A 153 -13.15 17.16 -15.22
CA GLY A 153 -12.85 17.26 -16.64
C GLY A 153 -12.03 16.11 -17.20
N ARG A 154 -11.38 16.37 -18.32
CA ARG A 154 -10.51 15.39 -18.98
C ARG A 154 -9.07 15.64 -18.56
N TYR A 155 -8.40 14.59 -18.13
CA TYR A 155 -6.98 14.59 -17.88
C TYR A 155 -6.24 14.00 -19.10
N SER A 156 -5.15 14.66 -19.49
CA SER A 156 -4.20 14.17 -20.49
C SER A 156 -2.82 14.69 -20.14
N TYR A 157 -1.85 13.85 -20.19
CA TYR A 157 -0.46 14.15 -19.84
C TYR A 157 0.48 13.39 -20.76
N ASP A 158 1.56 14.03 -21.17
CA ASP A 158 2.65 13.46 -21.96
C ASP A 158 3.95 13.94 -21.31
N GLY A 159 4.39 13.16 -20.32
CA GLY A 159 5.51 13.48 -19.47
C GLY A 159 6.82 12.82 -19.90
N THR A 160 7.78 12.82 -18.97
CA THR A 160 9.08 12.19 -19.19
C THR A 160 9.04 10.70 -18.79
N TYR A 161 8.29 10.36 -17.75
CA TYR A 161 8.29 9.01 -17.16
C TYR A 161 6.96 8.26 -17.32
N PHE A 162 5.88 8.96 -17.67
CA PHE A 162 4.59 8.32 -17.96
C PHE A 162 3.71 9.16 -18.90
#